data_9e7bfbd2fec904a036c86993dde94f62
#
_entry.id   9e7bfbd2fec904a036c86993dde94f62
#
_cell.length_a   1.000
_cell.length_b   1.000
_cell.length_c   1.000
_cell.angle_alpha   90.00
_cell.angle_beta   90.00
_cell.angle_gamma   90.00
#
_symmetry.space_group_name_H-M   'P 1'
#
loop_
_entity.id
_entity.type
_entity.pdbx_description
1 polymer ?
#
loop_
_entity_poly.entity_id
_entity_poly.type
_entity_poly.pdbx_seq_one_letter_code
_entity_poly.pdbx_strand_id
1 'polypeptide(L)'
;MNTPTMIGIRPVAEDTASLVSYFPIPFFGILPVNAFLIRAAEPVLVDTGLVALRDSFMKHLRSIIDPGELRWIWLTHTDADHMGNLLPILDEAPRARVITTFLAAGKMSLFRPL
;
A
#
# COMPACT_ATOMS: atom_id res chain seq x y z
N MET A 1 -10.52 -21.44 2.16
CA MET A 1 -9.93 -20.46 3.09
C MET A 1 -10.54 -19.09 2.82
N ASN A 2 -11.10 -18.48 3.85
CA ASN A 2 -11.87 -17.23 3.68
C ASN A 2 -11.15 -16.00 4.25
N THR A 3 -9.88 -16.14 4.59
CA THR A 3 -9.12 -15.08 5.26
C THR A 3 -8.10 -14.46 4.30
N PRO A 4 -8.00 -13.14 4.23
CA PRO A 4 -6.91 -12.50 3.48
C PRO A 4 -5.55 -12.98 4.00
N THR A 5 -4.60 -13.15 3.10
CA THR A 5 -3.29 -13.68 3.44
C THR A 5 -2.20 -12.84 2.81
N MET A 6 -1.20 -12.45 3.61
CA MET A 6 0.02 -11.83 3.10
C MET A 6 0.95 -12.91 2.56
N ILE A 7 1.29 -12.84 1.30
CA ILE A 7 2.17 -13.82 0.67
C ILE A 7 3.64 -13.43 0.90
N GLY A 8 3.95 -12.14 0.84
CA GLY A 8 5.28 -11.66 1.11
C GLY A 8 5.79 -10.69 0.06
N ILE A 9 7.10 -10.53 0.03
CA ILE A 9 7.78 -9.57 -0.84
C ILE A 9 8.37 -10.33 -2.02
N ARG A 10 8.14 -9.79 -3.23
CA ARG A 10 8.74 -10.35 -4.46
C ARG A 10 9.49 -9.25 -5.21
N PRO A 11 10.75 -9.48 -5.57
CA PRO A 11 11.46 -8.54 -6.44
C PRO A 11 10.82 -8.57 -7.84
N VAL A 12 10.54 -7.37 -8.38
CA VAL A 12 9.96 -7.21 -9.71
C VAL A 12 10.99 -6.65 -10.67
N ALA A 13 11.84 -5.77 -10.19
CA ALA A 13 12.93 -5.17 -10.93
C ALA A 13 14.05 -4.87 -9.94
N GLU A 14 15.17 -4.35 -10.44
CA GLU A 14 16.34 -4.08 -9.60
C GLU A 14 16.02 -3.19 -8.40
N ASP A 15 15.18 -2.18 -8.61
CA ASP A 15 14.81 -1.20 -7.59
C ASP A 15 13.36 -1.31 -7.11
N THR A 16 12.62 -2.30 -7.59
CA THR A 16 11.18 -2.41 -7.35
C THR A 16 10.82 -3.76 -6.74
N ALA A 17 10.08 -3.73 -5.65
CA ALA A 17 9.57 -4.92 -4.98
C ALA A 17 8.04 -4.85 -4.89
N SER A 18 7.39 -6.00 -5.02
CA SER A 18 5.95 -6.14 -4.83
C SER A 18 5.68 -6.69 -3.43
N LEU A 19 4.74 -6.07 -2.72
CA LEU A 19 4.18 -6.62 -1.49
C LEU A 19 2.87 -7.29 -1.86
N VAL A 20 2.87 -8.62 -1.85
CA VAL A 20 1.80 -9.44 -2.42
C VAL A 20 0.89 -9.97 -1.33
N SER A 21 -0.41 -9.79 -1.50
CA SER A 21 -1.42 -10.41 -0.66
C SER A 21 -2.54 -11.00 -1.50
N TYR A 22 -3.31 -11.90 -0.92
CA TYR A 22 -4.44 -12.54 -1.57
C TYR A 22 -5.71 -12.26 -0.76
N PHE A 23 -6.78 -11.97 -1.49
CA PHE A 23 -8.11 -11.79 -0.91
C PHE A 23 -9.03 -12.85 -1.52
N PRO A 24 -9.54 -13.81 -0.72
CA PRO A 24 -10.46 -14.81 -1.25
C PRO A 24 -11.84 -14.18 -1.50
N ILE A 25 -12.39 -14.48 -2.68
CA ILE A 25 -13.73 -14.04 -3.06
C ILE A 25 -14.58 -15.29 -3.16
N PRO A 26 -15.58 -15.47 -2.28
CA PRO A 26 -16.43 -16.67 -2.30
C PRO A 26 -17.01 -16.91 -3.69
N PHE A 27 -16.92 -18.16 -4.15
CA PHE A 27 -17.42 -18.64 -5.44
C PHE A 27 -16.66 -18.12 -6.68
N PHE A 28 -15.75 -17.15 -6.53
CA PHE A 28 -15.04 -16.57 -7.67
C PHE A 28 -13.54 -16.85 -7.66
N GLY A 29 -12.98 -17.21 -6.51
CA GLY A 29 -11.56 -17.53 -6.40
C GLY A 29 -10.79 -16.58 -5.54
N ILE A 30 -9.56 -16.27 -5.94
CA ILE A 30 -8.62 -15.47 -5.16
C ILE A 30 -8.24 -14.23 -5.95
N LEU A 31 -8.40 -13.05 -5.35
CA LEU A 31 -7.98 -11.79 -5.92
C LEU A 31 -6.58 -11.43 -5.38
N PRO A 32 -5.55 -11.34 -6.24
CA PRO A 32 -4.27 -10.82 -5.79
C PRO A 32 -4.36 -9.31 -5.58
N VAL A 33 -3.78 -8.85 -4.48
CA VAL A 33 -3.71 -7.42 -4.16
C VAL A 33 -2.25 -7.08 -3.96
N ASN A 34 -1.73 -6.19 -4.80
CA ASN A 34 -0.32 -5.83 -4.81
C ASN A 34 -0.13 -4.36 -4.46
N ALA A 35 0.84 -4.10 -3.59
CA ALA A 35 1.47 -2.81 -3.46
C ALA A 35 2.88 -2.92 -4.00
N PHE A 36 3.47 -1.81 -4.41
CA PHE A 36 4.82 -1.81 -4.98
C PHE A 36 5.67 -0.75 -4.28
N LEU A 37 6.89 -1.13 -3.94
CA LEU A 37 7.89 -0.18 -3.46
C LEU A 37 8.93 0.04 -4.55
N ILE A 38 9.10 1.28 -4.95
CA ILE A 38 10.14 1.70 -5.89
C ILE A 38 11.21 2.44 -5.09
N ARG A 39 12.39 1.83 -4.97
CA ARG A 39 13.50 2.37 -4.20
C ARG A 39 14.41 3.23 -5.08
N ALA A 40 13.92 4.38 -5.47
CA ALA A 40 14.65 5.38 -6.22
C ALA A 40 15.22 6.44 -5.28
N ALA A 41 15.82 7.50 -5.83
CA ALA A 41 16.33 8.60 -5.02
C ALA A 41 15.23 9.23 -4.17
N GLU A 42 14.00 9.27 -4.69
CA GLU A 42 12.80 9.63 -3.94
C GLU A 42 11.89 8.40 -3.91
N PRO A 43 11.97 7.58 -2.85
CA PRO A 43 11.22 6.32 -2.83
C PRO A 43 9.72 6.52 -2.91
N VAL A 44 9.06 5.63 -3.66
CA VAL A 44 7.62 5.67 -3.91
C VAL A 44 6.99 4.36 -3.46
N LEU A 45 5.94 4.46 -2.66
CA LEU A 45 5.07 3.32 -2.38
C LEU A 45 3.81 3.47 -3.25
N VAL A 46 3.51 2.47 -4.05
CA VAL A 46 2.32 2.42 -4.89
C VAL A 46 1.30 1.55 -4.21
N ASP A 47 0.19 2.14 -3.81
CA ASP A 47 -0.89 1.53 -3.04
C ASP A 47 -0.44 1.07 -1.63
N THR A 48 -1.38 0.72 -0.77
CA THR A 48 -1.09 0.52 0.65
C THR A 48 -1.64 -0.77 1.23
N GLY A 49 -2.15 -1.67 0.39
CA GLY A 49 -2.60 -2.98 0.81
C GLY A 49 -3.92 -2.99 1.58
N LEU A 50 -4.25 -4.16 2.10
CA LEU A 50 -5.51 -4.42 2.79
C LEU A 50 -5.42 -4.01 4.27
N VAL A 51 -6.47 -3.37 4.77
CA VAL A 51 -6.59 -3.02 6.18
C VAL A 51 -6.56 -4.27 7.07
N ALA A 52 -7.14 -5.36 6.60
CA ALA A 52 -7.16 -6.62 7.35
C ALA A 52 -5.77 -7.22 7.54
N LEU A 53 -4.79 -6.81 6.73
CA LEU A 53 -3.41 -7.29 6.79
C LEU A 53 -2.45 -6.19 7.25
N ARG A 54 -2.95 -5.16 7.94
CA ARG A 54 -2.17 -3.97 8.31
C ARG A 54 -0.86 -4.32 9.00
N ASP A 55 -0.90 -5.12 10.05
CA ASP A 55 0.29 -5.43 10.83
C ASP A 55 1.32 -6.18 9.99
N SER A 56 0.88 -7.16 9.22
CA SER A 56 1.74 -7.93 8.33
C SER A 56 2.31 -7.05 7.22
N PHE A 57 1.48 -6.21 6.62
CA PHE A 57 1.91 -5.27 5.58
C PHE A 57 2.99 -4.32 6.11
N MET A 58 2.75 -3.71 7.27
CA MET A 58 3.70 -2.77 7.86
C MET A 58 5.01 -3.47 8.22
N LYS A 59 4.95 -4.69 8.73
CA LYS A 59 6.14 -5.48 9.04
C LYS A 59 6.96 -5.75 7.77
N HIS A 60 6.32 -6.16 6.69
CA HIS A 60 7.00 -6.41 5.42
C HIS A 60 7.58 -5.12 4.84
N LEU A 61 6.82 -4.03 4.88
CA LEU A 61 7.31 -2.74 4.39
C LEU A 61 8.56 -2.30 5.14
N ARG A 62 8.55 -2.38 6.47
CA ARG A 62 9.70 -2.00 7.30
C ARG A 62 10.93 -2.88 7.06
N SER A 63 10.72 -4.10 6.57
CA SER A 63 11.83 -5.00 6.27
C SER A 63 12.62 -4.61 5.03
N ILE A 64 12.03 -3.79 4.14
CA ILE A 64 12.66 -3.39 2.88
C ILE A 64 12.96 -1.91 2.77
N ILE A 65 12.37 -1.09 3.63
CA ILE A 65 12.64 0.35 3.69
C ILE A 65 12.29 0.87 5.08
N ASP A 66 13.01 1.89 5.55
CA ASP A 66 12.53 2.71 6.65
C ASP A 66 11.39 3.59 6.10
N PRO A 67 10.16 3.47 6.61
CA PRO A 67 9.05 4.27 6.09
C PRO A 67 9.30 5.78 6.13
N GLY A 68 10.15 6.25 7.06
CA GLY A 68 10.55 7.65 7.11
C GLY A 68 11.29 8.14 5.87
N GLU A 69 11.83 7.23 5.06
CA GLU A 69 12.50 7.56 3.81
C GLU A 69 11.54 7.73 2.64
N LEU A 70 10.27 7.30 2.77
CA LEU A 70 9.28 7.45 1.70
C LEU A 70 9.04 8.94 1.41
N ARG A 71 9.04 9.28 0.13
CA ARG A 71 8.80 10.63 -0.36
C ARG A 71 7.45 10.75 -1.05
N TRP A 72 6.93 9.67 -1.61
CA TRP A 72 5.68 9.64 -2.35
C TRP A 72 4.89 8.39 -2.02
N ILE A 73 3.58 8.55 -1.90
CA ILE A 73 2.63 7.45 -1.84
C ILE A 73 1.65 7.67 -2.98
N TRP A 74 1.66 6.77 -3.95
CA TRP A 74 0.81 6.86 -5.13
C TRP A 74 -0.35 5.91 -4.98
N LEU A 75 -1.56 6.45 -4.90
CA LEU A 75 -2.79 5.66 -4.85
C LEU A 75 -3.37 5.57 -6.25
N THR A 76 -3.40 4.37 -6.80
CA THR A 76 -3.91 4.17 -8.16
C THR A 76 -5.42 4.28 -8.21
N HIS A 77 -6.11 3.94 -7.10
CA HIS A 77 -7.53 4.21 -6.91
C HIS A 77 -7.87 4.20 -5.41
N THR A 78 -9.14 4.48 -5.07
CA THR A 78 -9.56 4.66 -3.68
C THR A 78 -10.25 3.47 -3.05
N ASP A 79 -10.14 2.30 -3.64
CA ASP A 79 -10.71 1.09 -3.04
C ASP A 79 -9.92 0.69 -1.80
N ALA A 80 -10.60 0.07 -0.84
CA ALA A 80 -10.00 -0.29 0.44
C ALA A 80 -8.81 -1.24 0.30
N ASP A 81 -8.75 -2.01 -0.78
CA ASP A 81 -7.64 -2.92 -1.05
C ASP A 81 -6.36 -2.21 -1.50
N HIS A 82 -6.43 -0.91 -1.77
CA HIS A 82 -5.27 -0.11 -2.23
C HIS A 82 -4.89 1.02 -1.29
N MET A 83 -5.81 1.50 -0.46
CA MET A 83 -5.55 2.62 0.44
C MET A 83 -5.79 2.29 1.92
N GLY A 84 -6.00 1.00 2.23
CA GLY A 84 -6.39 0.59 3.57
C GLY A 84 -5.42 0.96 4.67
N ASN A 85 -4.13 1.04 4.36
CA ASN A 85 -3.09 1.35 5.34
C ASN A 85 -2.47 2.73 5.16
N LEU A 86 -3.13 3.62 4.42
CA LEU A 86 -2.57 4.94 4.12
C LEU A 86 -2.25 5.74 5.38
N LEU A 87 -3.17 5.83 6.33
CA LEU A 87 -2.96 6.64 7.54
C LEU A 87 -1.83 6.12 8.41
N PRO A 88 -1.75 4.82 8.72
CA PRO A 88 -0.59 4.30 9.46
C PRO A 88 0.74 4.54 8.76
N ILE A 89 0.77 4.42 7.42
CA ILE A 89 2.00 4.68 6.67
C ILE A 89 2.38 6.15 6.75
N LEU A 90 1.43 7.06 6.59
CA LEU A 90 1.68 8.50 6.72
C LEU A 90 2.21 8.87 8.10
N ASP A 91 1.74 8.20 9.15
CA ASP A 91 2.23 8.44 10.51
C ASP A 91 3.72 8.09 10.65
N GLU A 92 4.21 7.10 9.89
CA GLU A 92 5.62 6.70 9.90
C GLU A 92 6.42 7.35 8.77
N ALA A 93 5.77 8.05 7.86
CA ALA A 93 6.39 8.67 6.69
C ALA A 93 6.06 10.17 6.64
N PRO A 94 6.58 10.97 7.58
CA PRO A 94 6.16 12.37 7.72
C PRO A 94 6.55 13.26 6.53
N ARG A 95 7.50 12.81 5.70
CA ARG A 95 7.92 13.57 4.52
C ARG A 95 7.23 13.11 3.23
N ALA A 96 6.41 12.06 3.31
CA ALA A 96 5.74 11.54 2.12
C ALA A 96 4.57 12.43 1.71
N ARG A 97 4.41 12.57 0.40
CA ARG A 97 3.26 13.25 -0.21
C ARG A 97 2.42 12.21 -0.94
N VAL A 98 1.11 12.42 -0.95
CA VAL A 98 0.17 11.50 -1.60
C VAL A 98 -0.12 12.01 -3.02
N ILE A 99 0.02 11.11 -3.99
CA ILE A 99 -0.40 11.35 -5.39
C ILE A 99 -1.63 10.49 -5.64
N THR A 100 -2.69 11.10 -6.11
CA THR A 100 -3.92 10.37 -6.41
C THR A 100 -4.77 11.17 -7.40
N THR A 101 -5.93 10.60 -7.79
CA THR A 101 -6.84 11.31 -8.68
C THR A 101 -7.59 12.42 -7.93
N PHE A 102 -8.10 13.40 -8.68
CA PHE A 102 -8.91 14.47 -8.10
C PHE A 102 -10.12 13.92 -7.34
N LEU A 103 -10.81 12.94 -7.90
CA LEU A 103 -11.96 12.32 -7.24
C LEU A 103 -11.57 11.61 -5.95
N ALA A 104 -10.44 10.91 -5.97
CA ALA A 104 -9.92 10.22 -4.79
C ALA A 104 -9.56 11.20 -3.69
N ALA A 105 -8.90 12.31 -4.02
CA ALA A 105 -8.58 13.33 -3.04
C ALA A 105 -9.84 13.94 -2.42
N GLY A 106 -10.87 14.15 -3.20
CA GLY A 106 -12.15 14.62 -2.70
C GLY A 106 -12.82 13.66 -1.72
N LYS A 107 -12.79 12.36 -2.03
CA LYS A 107 -13.30 11.32 -1.11
C LYS A 107 -12.49 11.25 0.18
N MET A 108 -11.19 11.29 0.08
CA MET A 108 -10.31 11.18 1.25
C MET A 108 -10.44 12.38 2.18
N SER A 109 -10.65 13.56 1.65
CA SER A 109 -10.79 14.77 2.44
C SER A 109 -12.05 14.79 3.33
N LEU A 110 -13.02 13.91 3.07
CA LEU A 110 -14.18 13.74 3.94
C LEU A 110 -13.82 13.08 5.27
N PHE A 111 -12.70 12.37 5.33
CA PHE A 111 -12.26 11.66 6.51
C PHE A 111 -11.09 12.36 7.21
N ARG A 112 -10.21 12.96 6.44
CA ARG A 112 -9.02 13.65 6.95
C ARG A 112 -8.56 14.67 5.91
N PRO A 113 -8.37 15.94 6.28
CA PRO A 113 -7.83 16.94 5.36
C PRO A 113 -6.45 16.53 4.85
N LEU A 114 -6.24 16.72 3.58
CA LEU A 114 -4.97 16.35 2.93
C LEU A 114 -4.01 17.53 2.86
#